data_bd9b78cf70168a7a78b07dfb070c0663
#
_entry.id   bd9b78cf70168a7a78b07dfb070c0663
#
_cell.length_a   1.000
_cell.length_b   1.000
_cell.length_c   1.000
_cell.angle_alpha   90.00
_cell.angle_beta   90.00
_cell.angle_gamma   90.00
#
_symmetry.space_group_name_H-M   'P 1'
#
loop_
_entity.id
_entity.type
_entity.pdbx_description
1 polymer ?
#
loop_
_entity_poly.entity_id
_entity_poly.type
_entity_poly.pdbx_seq_one_letter_code
_entity_poly.pdbx_strand_id
1 'polypeptide(L)'
;MMKNLEVLEEIRKQGKNLIETKRDEFVKQNLLSDEFIQMMQKNKKPFELLMSYYQCAIMEIETKFRVLNQEYSLSYDQNPIEGIKTRVKSYESIMRKIRVKDIPVTLESIEENIRDIAGVRVICSFPSDIYKLADSFLKQDDITLIERKDYIQHPKESGYRSLHLIVSVPIFLQDGKRNMTVEVQLRTIAMDFWASLEHKLRYKKDIPA
;
A
#
# COMPACT_ATOMS: atom_id res chain seq x y z
N MET A 1 10.95 -44.31 33.37
CA MET A 1 11.21 -42.85 33.43
C MET A 1 12.17 -42.37 32.33
N MET A 2 13.28 -43.05 32.04
CA MET A 2 14.26 -42.65 31.00
C MET A 2 13.72 -42.65 29.56
N LYS A 3 12.88 -43.64 29.15
CA LYS A 3 12.29 -43.67 27.78
C LYS A 3 11.44 -42.48 27.42
N ASN A 4 10.76 -41.82 28.38
CA ASN A 4 9.94 -40.67 28.12
C ASN A 4 10.75 -39.38 27.92
N LEU A 5 11.95 -39.29 28.47
CA LEU A 5 12.87 -38.16 28.26
C LEU A 5 13.49 -38.21 26.85
N GLU A 6 13.89 -39.39 26.38
CA GLU A 6 14.44 -39.57 25.02
C GLU A 6 13.40 -39.20 23.92
N VAL A 7 12.14 -39.60 24.11
CA VAL A 7 11.04 -39.26 23.19
C VAL A 7 10.79 -37.75 23.17
N LEU A 8 10.85 -37.09 24.34
CA LEU A 8 10.66 -35.63 24.42
C LEU A 8 11.83 -34.87 23.77
N GLU A 9 13.05 -35.36 23.89
CA GLU A 9 14.23 -34.78 23.21
C GLU A 9 14.17 -34.97 21.70
N GLU A 10 13.71 -36.15 21.25
CA GLU A 10 13.52 -36.44 19.83
C GLU A 10 12.44 -35.54 19.19
N ILE A 11 11.31 -35.36 19.86
CA ILE A 11 10.23 -34.44 19.44
C ILE A 11 10.75 -33.00 19.41
N ARG A 12 11.54 -32.59 20.38
CA ARG A 12 12.13 -31.24 20.45
C ARG A 12 13.17 -31.00 19.34
N LYS A 13 13.93 -32.04 18.98
CA LYS A 13 14.92 -32.01 17.91
C LYS A 13 14.25 -31.97 16.53
N GLN A 14 13.18 -32.77 16.33
CA GLN A 14 12.36 -32.75 15.11
C GLN A 14 11.60 -31.40 14.94
N GLY A 15 11.08 -30.85 16.04
CA GLY A 15 10.45 -29.53 16.04
C GLY A 15 11.42 -28.40 15.66
N LYS A 16 12.65 -28.44 16.19
CA LYS A 16 13.68 -27.45 15.80
C LYS A 16 14.08 -27.57 14.34
N ASN A 17 14.32 -28.80 13.85
CA ASN A 17 14.66 -29.06 12.46
C ASN A 17 13.52 -28.59 11.51
N LEU A 18 12.26 -28.84 11.87
CA LEU A 18 11.11 -28.40 11.06
C LEU A 18 10.98 -26.87 11.00
N ILE A 19 11.28 -26.20 12.12
CA ILE A 19 11.28 -24.72 12.19
C ILE A 19 12.46 -24.15 11.40
N GLU A 20 13.65 -24.75 11.48
CA GLU A 20 14.80 -24.34 10.67
C GLU A 20 14.58 -24.60 9.19
N THR A 21 14.04 -25.76 8.80
CA THR A 21 13.72 -26.07 7.40
C THR A 21 12.66 -25.13 6.84
N LYS A 22 11.58 -24.85 7.60
CA LYS A 22 10.57 -23.86 7.19
C LYS A 22 11.11 -22.43 7.17
N ARG A 23 12.02 -22.09 8.07
CA ARG A 23 12.71 -20.80 8.05
C ARG A 23 13.62 -20.68 6.84
N ASP A 24 14.36 -21.74 6.50
CA ASP A 24 15.25 -21.78 5.34
C ASP A 24 14.48 -21.84 4.03
N GLU A 25 13.35 -22.53 3.97
CA GLU A 25 12.42 -22.48 2.84
C GLU A 25 11.78 -21.09 2.72
N PHE A 26 11.36 -20.49 3.83
CA PHE A 26 10.85 -19.11 3.86
C PHE A 26 11.93 -18.10 3.47
N VAL A 27 13.17 -18.30 3.92
CA VAL A 27 14.34 -17.49 3.55
C VAL A 27 14.72 -17.72 2.10
N LYS A 28 14.70 -18.96 1.59
CA LYS A 28 14.92 -19.27 0.16
C LYS A 28 13.78 -18.80 -0.76
N GLN A 29 12.53 -18.86 -0.31
CA GLN A 29 11.38 -18.32 -1.03
C GLN A 29 11.28 -16.80 -0.94
N ASN A 30 11.87 -16.19 0.09
CA ASN A 30 11.89 -14.74 0.31
C ASN A 30 13.24 -14.09 0.01
N LEU A 31 14.32 -14.86 -0.06
CA LEU A 31 15.56 -14.41 -0.70
C LEU A 31 15.30 -14.35 -2.19
N LEU A 32 15.34 -13.14 -2.67
CA LEU A 32 15.41 -12.64 -4.00
C LEU A 32 15.86 -13.74 -4.99
N SER A 33 15.02 -14.11 -5.94
CA SER A 33 15.49 -14.96 -7.03
C SER A 33 16.74 -14.33 -7.62
N ASP A 34 17.71 -15.13 -8.03
CA ASP A 34 18.98 -14.63 -8.62
C ASP A 34 18.71 -13.69 -9.79
N GLU A 35 17.64 -13.93 -10.56
CA GLU A 35 17.15 -13.05 -11.62
C GLU A 35 16.79 -11.67 -11.13
N PHE A 36 16.22 -11.58 -9.94
CA PHE A 36 15.85 -10.30 -9.37
C PHE A 36 17.07 -9.56 -8.80
N ILE A 37 17.99 -10.24 -8.14
CA ILE A 37 19.27 -9.65 -7.70
C ILE A 37 20.00 -9.07 -8.91
N GLN A 38 20.05 -9.82 -10.02
CA GLN A 38 20.65 -9.37 -11.28
C GLN A 38 19.89 -8.18 -11.89
N MET A 39 18.55 -8.23 -11.89
CA MET A 39 17.72 -7.11 -12.34
C MET A 39 17.96 -5.84 -11.52
N MET A 40 18.03 -5.97 -10.18
CA MET A 40 18.30 -4.84 -9.28
C MET A 40 19.71 -4.28 -9.46
N GLN A 41 20.72 -5.12 -9.61
CA GLN A 41 22.09 -4.66 -9.88
C GLN A 41 22.16 -3.90 -11.21
N LYS A 42 21.47 -4.39 -12.24
CA LYS A 42 21.42 -3.78 -13.57
C LYS A 42 20.51 -2.55 -13.62
N ASN A 43 19.40 -2.53 -12.88
CA ASN A 43 18.37 -1.51 -12.95
C ASN A 43 18.23 -0.68 -11.66
N LYS A 44 19.22 -0.67 -10.78
CA LYS A 44 19.15 0.04 -9.49
C LYS A 44 18.78 1.50 -9.68
N LYS A 45 19.50 2.23 -10.53
CA LYS A 45 19.22 3.64 -10.81
C LYS A 45 17.85 3.87 -11.47
N PRO A 46 17.45 3.12 -12.52
CA PRO A 46 16.11 3.23 -13.10
C PRO A 46 14.98 2.94 -12.09
N PHE A 47 15.17 1.95 -11.20
CA PHE A 47 14.19 1.65 -10.16
C PHE A 47 14.10 2.77 -9.11
N GLU A 48 15.23 3.27 -8.63
CA GLU A 48 15.28 4.42 -7.70
C GLU A 48 14.62 5.65 -8.32
N LEU A 49 14.86 5.89 -9.62
CA LEU A 49 14.22 6.96 -10.36
C LEU A 49 12.70 6.77 -10.45
N LEU A 50 12.24 5.57 -10.76
CA LEU A 50 10.81 5.24 -10.76
C LEU A 50 10.18 5.49 -9.38
N MET A 51 10.83 5.07 -8.29
CA MET A 51 10.35 5.32 -6.93
C MET A 51 10.29 6.81 -6.60
N SER A 52 11.25 7.61 -7.09
CA SER A 52 11.21 9.06 -6.93
C SER A 52 10.03 9.70 -7.68
N TYR A 53 9.67 9.19 -8.85
CA TYR A 53 8.49 9.66 -9.59
C TYR A 53 7.19 9.38 -8.83
N TYR A 54 7.07 8.21 -8.19
CA TYR A 54 5.94 7.93 -7.31
C TYR A 54 5.90 8.87 -6.09
N GLN A 55 7.07 9.24 -5.55
CA GLN A 55 7.15 10.23 -4.47
C GLN A 55 6.67 11.61 -4.95
N CYS A 56 7.08 12.05 -6.15
CA CYS A 56 6.59 13.29 -6.76
C CYS A 56 5.08 13.27 -6.95
N ALA A 57 4.52 12.16 -7.44
CA ALA A 57 3.08 12.01 -7.62
C ALA A 57 2.31 12.07 -6.29
N ILE A 58 2.86 11.54 -5.20
CA ILE A 58 2.31 11.68 -3.85
C ILE A 58 2.25 13.14 -3.44
N MET A 59 3.32 13.91 -3.69
CA MET A 59 3.38 15.34 -3.35
C MET A 59 2.31 16.13 -4.09
N GLU A 60 2.10 15.85 -5.38
CA GLU A 60 1.02 16.48 -6.18
C GLU A 60 -0.37 16.20 -5.57
N ILE A 61 -0.67 14.92 -5.29
CA ILE A 61 -1.97 14.53 -4.70
C ILE A 61 -2.15 15.13 -3.30
N GLU A 62 -1.12 15.08 -2.45
CA GLU A 62 -1.17 15.66 -1.10
C GLU A 62 -1.43 17.16 -1.17
N THR A 63 -0.75 17.90 -2.06
CA THR A 63 -0.95 19.33 -2.25
C THR A 63 -2.37 19.64 -2.68
N LYS A 64 -2.95 18.89 -3.61
CA LYS A 64 -4.35 19.07 -4.05
C LYS A 64 -5.34 18.93 -2.88
N PHE A 65 -5.18 17.93 -2.02
CA PHE A 65 -6.04 17.77 -0.84
C PHE A 65 -5.82 18.88 0.20
N ARG A 66 -4.59 19.37 0.37
CA ARG A 66 -4.31 20.52 1.24
C ARG A 66 -4.97 21.79 0.74
N VAL A 67 -4.94 22.03 -0.57
CA VAL A 67 -5.62 23.18 -1.22
C VAL A 67 -7.14 23.08 -1.01
N LEU A 68 -7.74 21.92 -1.29
CA LEU A 68 -9.17 21.69 -1.05
C LEU A 68 -9.53 21.92 0.43
N ASN A 69 -8.74 21.42 1.37
CA ASN A 69 -8.99 21.61 2.79
C ASN A 69 -8.96 23.11 3.18
N GLN A 70 -8.02 23.87 2.64
CA GLN A 70 -7.92 25.31 2.87
C GLN A 70 -9.14 26.06 2.32
N GLU A 71 -9.61 25.70 1.14
CA GLU A 71 -10.82 26.26 0.54
C GLU A 71 -12.06 25.97 1.39
N TYR A 72 -12.25 24.72 1.79
CA TYR A 72 -13.37 24.32 2.67
C TYR A 72 -13.36 25.02 4.02
N SER A 73 -12.17 25.19 4.61
CA SER A 73 -11.99 25.91 5.89
C SER A 73 -12.49 27.35 5.79
N LEU A 74 -12.20 28.03 4.70
CA LEU A 74 -12.58 29.42 4.50
C LEU A 74 -14.06 29.58 4.08
N SER A 75 -14.58 28.64 3.29
CA SER A 75 -15.93 28.76 2.72
C SER A 75 -17.03 28.27 3.64
N TYR A 76 -16.74 27.32 4.54
CA TYR A 76 -17.73 26.60 5.32
C TYR A 76 -17.44 26.57 6.82
N ASP A 77 -16.38 27.25 7.28
CA ASP A 77 -15.91 27.21 8.68
C ASP A 77 -15.74 25.77 9.20
N GLN A 78 -15.32 24.87 8.32
CA GLN A 78 -15.14 23.44 8.59
C GLN A 78 -13.83 22.94 7.99
N ASN A 79 -13.08 22.14 8.74
CA ASN A 79 -11.95 21.40 8.26
C ASN A 79 -12.35 19.94 8.02
N PRO A 80 -12.71 19.55 6.81
CA PRO A 80 -13.14 18.17 6.53
C PRO A 80 -12.00 17.16 6.64
N ILE A 81 -10.75 17.61 6.55
CA ILE A 81 -9.56 16.75 6.59
C ILE A 81 -8.87 16.87 7.96
N GLU A 82 -8.90 15.78 8.72
CA GLU A 82 -8.21 15.63 10.00
C GLU A 82 -6.73 15.28 9.83
N GLY A 83 -6.38 14.63 8.72
CA GLY A 83 -5.00 14.29 8.45
C GLY A 83 -4.80 13.61 7.09
N ILE A 84 -3.57 13.74 6.59
CA ILE A 84 -3.13 13.09 5.38
C ILE A 84 -1.92 12.24 5.72
N LYS A 85 -1.96 10.96 5.34
CA LYS A 85 -0.84 10.02 5.47
C LYS A 85 -0.42 9.53 4.10
N THR A 86 0.86 9.54 3.83
CA THR A 86 1.43 9.14 2.55
C THR A 86 2.37 7.97 2.70
N ARG A 87 2.49 7.15 1.68
CA ARG A 87 3.50 6.09 1.62
C ARG A 87 3.86 5.74 0.19
N VAL A 88 5.12 5.41 -0.02
CA VAL A 88 5.56 4.60 -1.15
C VAL A 88 5.66 3.15 -0.66
N LYS A 89 5.15 2.20 -1.44
CA LYS A 89 5.21 0.78 -1.12
C LYS A 89 6.66 0.32 -1.05
N SER A 90 7.00 -0.44 0.02
CA SER A 90 8.34 -1.00 0.15
C SER A 90 8.62 -2.00 -0.97
N TYR A 91 9.89 -2.12 -1.27
CA TYR A 91 10.43 -3.03 -2.25
C TYR A 91 9.95 -4.48 -2.04
N GLU A 92 10.04 -5.00 -0.81
CA GLU A 92 9.60 -6.34 -0.45
C GLU A 92 8.10 -6.53 -0.73
N SER A 93 7.31 -5.47 -0.52
CA SER A 93 5.87 -5.47 -0.78
C SER A 93 5.54 -5.45 -2.27
N ILE A 94 6.36 -4.78 -3.09
CA ILE A 94 6.26 -4.81 -4.55
C ILE A 94 6.58 -6.21 -5.06
N MET A 95 7.69 -6.80 -4.61
CA MET A 95 8.11 -8.13 -5.00
C MET A 95 7.11 -9.23 -4.63
N ARG A 96 6.56 -9.14 -3.43
CA ARG A 96 5.48 -10.06 -3.02
C ARG A 96 4.28 -9.97 -3.96
N LYS A 97 3.90 -8.75 -4.39
CA LYS A 97 2.80 -8.58 -5.35
C LYS A 97 3.13 -9.13 -6.74
N ILE A 98 4.35 -8.92 -7.23
CA ILE A 98 4.83 -9.49 -8.49
C ILE A 98 4.66 -11.00 -8.47
N ARG A 99 5.14 -11.67 -7.41
CA ARG A 99 5.02 -13.13 -7.27
C ARG A 99 3.57 -13.60 -7.20
N VAL A 100 2.74 -12.94 -6.38
CA VAL A 100 1.32 -13.32 -6.21
C VAL A 100 0.52 -13.14 -7.50
N LYS A 101 0.88 -12.14 -8.31
CA LYS A 101 0.22 -11.87 -9.60
C LYS A 101 0.84 -12.59 -10.78
N ASP A 102 1.98 -13.26 -10.57
CA ASP A 102 2.75 -13.96 -11.61
C ASP A 102 3.06 -13.05 -12.82
N ILE A 103 3.55 -11.85 -12.55
CA ILE A 103 3.89 -10.86 -13.58
C ILE A 103 5.40 -10.77 -13.76
N PRO A 104 5.89 -10.42 -14.99
CA PRO A 104 7.30 -10.26 -15.26
C PRO A 104 7.98 -9.25 -14.35
N VAL A 105 9.23 -9.50 -13.98
CA VAL A 105 10.02 -8.62 -13.11
C VAL A 105 10.71 -7.55 -13.96
N THR A 106 9.94 -6.65 -14.57
CA THR A 106 10.42 -5.48 -15.32
C THR A 106 9.81 -4.20 -14.78
N LEU A 107 10.44 -3.05 -15.03
CA LEU A 107 9.92 -1.75 -14.58
C LEU A 107 8.57 -1.44 -15.23
N GLU A 108 8.42 -1.73 -16.50
CA GLU A 108 7.21 -1.55 -17.27
C GLU A 108 6.06 -2.39 -16.69
N SER A 109 6.33 -3.66 -16.40
CA SER A 109 5.36 -4.56 -15.80
C SER A 109 4.95 -4.12 -14.39
N ILE A 110 5.88 -3.56 -13.61
CA ILE A 110 5.61 -2.99 -12.29
C ILE A 110 4.63 -1.82 -12.41
N GLU A 111 4.89 -0.87 -13.31
CA GLU A 111 4.04 0.31 -13.52
C GLU A 111 2.64 -0.07 -14.01
N GLU A 112 2.53 -0.98 -14.95
CA GLU A 112 1.25 -1.40 -15.54
C GLU A 112 0.36 -2.19 -14.56
N ASN A 113 0.96 -3.05 -13.75
CA ASN A 113 0.22 -4.06 -12.98
C ASN A 113 0.09 -3.75 -11.48
N ILE A 114 0.94 -2.87 -10.92
CA ILE A 114 0.92 -2.52 -9.48
C ILE A 114 0.49 -1.08 -9.30
N ARG A 115 -0.82 -0.86 -9.16
CA ARG A 115 -1.45 0.47 -9.11
C ARG A 115 -1.43 1.14 -7.73
N ASP A 116 -0.87 0.50 -6.71
CA ASP A 116 -0.82 0.97 -5.32
C ASP A 116 0.60 1.12 -4.78
N ILE A 117 1.57 1.46 -5.66
CA ILE A 117 2.95 1.78 -5.26
C ILE A 117 2.95 3.09 -4.50
N ALA A 118 2.34 4.13 -5.06
CA ALA A 118 2.08 5.39 -4.38
C ALA A 118 0.72 5.35 -3.69
N GLY A 119 0.67 5.65 -2.41
CA GLY A 119 -0.57 5.69 -1.64
C GLY A 119 -0.71 6.98 -0.85
N VAL A 120 -1.87 7.61 -0.96
CA VAL A 120 -2.26 8.78 -0.16
C VAL A 120 -3.54 8.42 0.59
N ARG A 121 -3.52 8.58 1.92
CA ARG A 121 -4.68 8.37 2.77
C ARG A 121 -5.15 9.68 3.36
N VAL A 122 -6.39 10.04 3.04
CA VAL A 122 -7.06 11.22 3.56
C VAL A 122 -8.03 10.79 4.65
N ILE A 123 -7.86 11.33 5.85
CA ILE A 123 -8.70 11.03 7.02
C ILE A 123 -9.64 12.19 7.20
N CYS A 124 -10.94 11.91 7.18
CA CYS A 124 -12.02 12.88 7.30
C CYS A 124 -12.79 12.70 8.61
N SER A 125 -13.52 13.74 9.03
CA SER A 125 -14.39 13.67 10.22
C SER A 125 -15.62 12.81 9.94
N PHE A 126 -16.32 13.04 8.83
CA PHE A 126 -17.60 12.41 8.51
C PHE A 126 -17.62 11.71 7.14
N PRO A 127 -18.50 10.70 6.96
CA PRO A 127 -18.65 10.03 5.65
C PRO A 127 -19.07 10.99 4.51
N SER A 128 -19.89 12.01 4.81
CA SER A 128 -20.30 13.04 3.82
C SER A 128 -19.12 13.82 3.27
N ASP A 129 -18.09 14.07 4.10
CA ASP A 129 -16.91 14.83 3.70
C ASP A 129 -16.04 14.03 2.75
N ILE A 130 -15.99 12.69 2.94
CA ILE A 130 -15.29 11.78 2.04
C ILE A 130 -15.79 11.94 0.61
N TYR A 131 -17.12 11.93 0.43
CA TYR A 131 -17.71 12.01 -0.91
C TYR A 131 -17.57 13.40 -1.52
N LYS A 132 -17.78 14.46 -0.71
CA LYS A 132 -17.58 15.85 -1.17
C LYS A 132 -16.14 16.10 -1.63
N LEU A 133 -15.16 15.68 -0.83
CA LEU A 133 -13.73 15.81 -1.18
C LEU A 133 -13.37 14.98 -2.41
N ALA A 134 -13.85 13.74 -2.50
CA ALA A 134 -13.61 12.88 -3.64
C ALA A 134 -14.17 13.50 -4.93
N ASP A 135 -15.39 14.05 -4.89
CA ASP A 135 -16.03 14.67 -6.04
C ASP A 135 -15.29 15.96 -6.46
N SER A 136 -14.87 16.79 -5.51
CA SER A 136 -14.09 18.02 -5.79
C SER A 136 -12.70 17.69 -6.35
N PHE A 137 -12.06 16.65 -5.82
CA PHE A 137 -10.77 16.17 -6.28
C PHE A 137 -10.85 15.61 -7.73
N LEU A 138 -11.87 14.82 -8.03
CA LEU A 138 -12.06 14.22 -9.35
C LEU A 138 -12.54 15.21 -10.43
N LYS A 139 -12.98 16.40 -10.06
CA LYS A 139 -13.32 17.48 -11.01
C LYS A 139 -12.10 18.24 -11.53
N GLN A 140 -10.92 18.03 -10.94
CA GLN A 140 -9.70 18.68 -11.41
C GLN A 140 -9.30 18.12 -12.78
N ASP A 141 -8.97 18.98 -13.72
CA ASP A 141 -8.72 18.65 -15.13
C ASP A 141 -7.48 17.79 -15.37
N ASP A 142 -6.55 17.78 -14.41
CA ASP A 142 -5.33 16.99 -14.45
C ASP A 142 -5.45 15.65 -13.71
N ILE A 143 -6.61 15.32 -13.13
CA ILE A 143 -6.87 14.04 -12.47
C ILE A 143 -7.74 13.14 -13.34
N THR A 144 -7.21 11.97 -13.66
CA THR A 144 -7.98 10.96 -14.41
C THR A 144 -8.30 9.77 -13.49
N LEU A 145 -9.59 9.51 -13.27
CA LEU A 145 -10.03 8.34 -12.51
C LEU A 145 -9.85 7.06 -13.34
N ILE A 146 -9.07 6.09 -12.82
CA ILE A 146 -8.86 4.78 -13.43
C ILE A 146 -9.83 3.75 -12.83
N GLU A 147 -9.99 3.75 -11.50
CA GLU A 147 -10.83 2.78 -10.80
C GLU A 147 -11.38 3.38 -9.49
N ARG A 148 -12.65 3.08 -9.18
CA ARG A 148 -13.29 3.44 -7.91
C ARG A 148 -13.80 2.20 -7.21
N LYS A 149 -13.43 2.00 -5.93
CA LYS A 149 -13.95 0.94 -5.06
C LYS A 149 -14.53 1.57 -3.80
N ASP A 150 -15.83 1.43 -3.63
CA ASP A 150 -16.55 1.99 -2.48
C ASP A 150 -16.83 0.92 -1.42
N TYR A 151 -15.85 0.73 -0.54
CA TYR A 151 -16.02 -0.16 0.62
C TYR A 151 -16.75 0.51 1.80
N ILE A 152 -17.21 1.75 1.64
CA ILE A 152 -18.10 2.40 2.63
C ILE A 152 -19.51 1.88 2.44
N GLN A 153 -19.98 1.87 1.19
CA GLN A 153 -21.29 1.34 0.82
C GLN A 153 -21.31 -0.18 0.78
N HIS A 154 -20.21 -0.82 0.34
CA HIS A 154 -20.06 -2.27 0.25
C HIS A 154 -18.88 -2.74 1.10
N PRO A 155 -19.04 -2.80 2.44
CA PRO A 155 -17.95 -3.19 3.34
C PRO A 155 -17.43 -4.59 3.06
N LYS A 156 -16.15 -4.83 3.33
CA LYS A 156 -15.61 -6.19 3.30
C LYS A 156 -16.15 -7.00 4.48
N GLU A 157 -16.10 -8.33 4.37
CA GLU A 157 -16.51 -9.25 5.44
C GLU A 157 -15.86 -8.96 6.81
N SER A 158 -14.63 -8.44 6.79
CA SER A 158 -13.92 -8.02 8.00
C SER A 158 -14.47 -6.72 8.63
N GLY A 159 -15.49 -6.09 8.03
CA GLY A 159 -15.97 -4.78 8.43
C GLY A 159 -15.09 -3.60 7.96
N TYR A 160 -14.08 -3.87 7.13
CA TYR A 160 -13.24 -2.82 6.55
C TYR A 160 -14.04 -1.88 5.67
N ARG A 161 -13.89 -0.57 5.90
CA ARG A 161 -14.54 0.50 5.13
C ARG A 161 -13.51 1.53 4.68
N SER A 162 -13.62 1.96 3.43
CA SER A 162 -12.81 3.03 2.81
C SER A 162 -13.33 3.30 1.41
N LEU A 163 -13.26 4.54 0.95
CA LEU A 163 -13.38 4.84 -0.48
C LEU A 163 -11.98 4.79 -1.10
N HIS A 164 -11.77 3.95 -2.10
CA HIS A 164 -10.52 3.84 -2.85
C HIS A 164 -10.69 4.40 -4.24
N LEU A 165 -9.77 5.28 -4.62
CA LEU A 165 -9.67 5.84 -5.96
C LEU A 165 -8.28 5.51 -6.49
N ILE A 166 -8.20 4.83 -7.62
CA ILE A 166 -6.98 4.73 -8.40
C ILE A 166 -7.05 5.82 -9.44
N VAL A 167 -6.10 6.74 -9.39
CA VAL A 167 -6.06 7.90 -10.27
C VAL A 167 -4.74 7.99 -11.01
N SER A 168 -4.76 8.62 -12.18
CA SER A 168 -3.58 9.09 -12.88
C SER A 168 -3.43 10.58 -12.65
N VAL A 169 -2.24 11.02 -12.26
CA VAL A 169 -1.86 12.41 -12.04
C VAL A 169 -0.57 12.73 -12.81
N PRO A 170 -0.49 13.87 -13.49
CA PRO A 170 0.75 14.30 -14.13
C PRO A 170 1.76 14.80 -13.11
N ILE A 171 3.01 14.43 -13.29
CA ILE A 171 4.16 15.10 -12.70
C ILE A 171 4.95 15.80 -13.81
N PHE A 172 5.54 16.95 -13.48
CA PHE A 172 6.34 17.71 -14.44
C PHE A 172 7.81 17.60 -14.05
N LEU A 173 8.56 16.93 -14.90
CA LEU A 173 9.97 16.65 -14.72
C LEU A 173 10.79 17.53 -15.66
N GLN A 174 12.12 17.51 -15.51
CA GLN A 174 13.02 18.24 -16.40
C GLN A 174 12.84 17.85 -17.87
N ASP A 175 12.55 16.58 -18.12
CA ASP A 175 12.39 16.02 -19.47
C ASP A 175 10.94 16.08 -20.00
N GLY A 176 10.02 16.66 -19.21
CA GLY A 176 8.63 16.82 -19.62
C GLY A 176 7.59 16.22 -18.66
N LYS A 177 6.39 16.09 -19.15
CA LYS A 177 5.23 15.58 -18.41
C LYS A 177 5.25 14.04 -18.37
N ARG A 178 5.02 13.45 -17.18
CA ARG A 178 4.81 12.01 -17.00
C ARG A 178 3.55 11.78 -16.15
N ASN A 179 2.68 10.88 -16.59
CA ASN A 179 1.51 10.49 -15.82
C ASN A 179 1.87 9.33 -14.88
N MET A 180 1.49 9.46 -13.60
CA MET A 180 1.76 8.47 -12.57
C MET A 180 0.46 7.98 -11.93
N THR A 181 0.42 6.70 -11.58
CA THR A 181 -0.73 6.10 -10.90
C THR A 181 -0.57 6.19 -9.39
N VAL A 182 -1.61 6.67 -8.70
CA VAL A 182 -1.67 6.81 -7.24
C VAL A 182 -2.96 6.20 -6.71
N GLU A 183 -2.86 5.43 -5.62
CA GLU A 183 -4.02 5.00 -4.84
C GLU A 183 -4.35 6.05 -3.78
N VAL A 184 -5.54 6.62 -3.87
CA VAL A 184 -6.10 7.52 -2.84
C VAL A 184 -7.13 6.77 -2.02
N GLN A 185 -6.94 6.74 -0.70
CA GLN A 185 -7.84 6.12 0.27
C GLN A 185 -8.48 7.20 1.13
N LEU A 186 -9.80 7.36 1.06
CA LEU A 186 -10.52 8.28 1.92
C LEU A 186 -11.27 7.49 3.00
N ARG A 187 -11.12 7.91 4.26
CA ARG A 187 -11.68 7.25 5.45
C ARG A 187 -12.10 8.27 6.48
N THR A 188 -13.04 7.89 7.34
CA THR A 188 -13.21 8.63 8.60
C THR A 188 -12.17 8.18 9.63
N ILE A 189 -12.03 8.94 10.73
CA ILE A 189 -11.18 8.58 11.88
C ILE A 189 -11.51 7.16 12.37
N ALA A 190 -12.80 6.84 12.52
CA ALA A 190 -13.24 5.51 12.98
C ALA A 190 -12.87 4.40 11.98
N MET A 191 -12.99 4.66 10.67
CA MET A 191 -12.60 3.70 9.63
C MET A 191 -11.08 3.47 9.59
N ASP A 192 -10.28 4.52 9.81
CA ASP A 192 -8.81 4.39 9.86
C ASP A 192 -8.36 3.65 11.12
N PHE A 193 -9.01 3.91 12.25
CA PHE A 193 -8.80 3.17 13.49
C PHE A 193 -9.09 1.67 13.29
N TRP A 194 -10.29 1.32 12.77
CA TRP A 194 -10.67 -0.07 12.52
C TRP A 194 -9.69 -0.78 11.57
N ALA A 195 -9.35 -0.15 10.44
CA ALA A 195 -8.41 -0.73 9.48
C ALA A 195 -7.02 -0.99 10.09
N SER A 196 -6.57 -0.10 10.98
CA SER A 196 -5.29 -0.25 11.68
C SER A 196 -5.33 -1.39 12.70
N LEU A 197 -6.46 -1.55 13.40
CA LEU A 197 -6.67 -2.62 14.37
C LEU A 197 -6.80 -3.99 13.67
N GLU A 198 -7.59 -4.07 12.62
CA GLU A 198 -7.76 -5.30 11.81
C GLU A 198 -6.41 -5.83 11.31
N HIS A 199 -5.58 -4.95 10.77
CA HIS A 199 -4.25 -5.30 10.31
C HIS A 199 -3.38 -5.90 11.43
N LYS A 200 -3.41 -5.28 12.62
CA LYS A 200 -2.65 -5.79 13.79
C LYS A 200 -3.19 -7.12 14.30
N LEU A 201 -4.51 -7.30 14.31
CA LEU A 201 -5.15 -8.55 14.74
C LEU A 201 -4.83 -9.71 13.79
N ARG A 202 -4.78 -9.47 12.48
CA ARG A 202 -4.34 -10.48 11.49
C ARG A 202 -2.89 -10.86 11.72
N TYR A 203 -2.01 -9.88 11.89
CA TYR A 203 -0.58 -10.12 12.15
C TYR A 203 -0.35 -10.90 13.45
N LYS A 204 -1.16 -10.66 14.50
CA LYS A 204 -1.05 -11.37 15.78
C LYS A 204 -1.52 -12.83 15.70
N LYS A 205 -2.43 -13.18 14.78
CA LYS A 205 -2.87 -14.56 14.56
C LYS A 205 -1.80 -15.44 13.90
N ASP A 206 -0.83 -14.82 13.23
CA ASP A 206 0.28 -15.52 12.58
C ASP A 206 1.48 -15.74 13.53
N ILE A 207 1.38 -15.31 14.81
CA ILE A 207 2.38 -15.58 15.84
C ILE A 207 1.89 -16.78 16.64
N PRO A 208 2.58 -17.94 16.62
CA PRO A 208 2.28 -19.07 17.50
C PRO A 208 2.38 -18.61 18.97
N ALA A 209 1.41 -19.02 19.78
CA ALA A 209 1.40 -18.76 21.21
C ALA A 209 2.57 -19.46 21.91
#